data_ad18ae8631a67c46ea312d046ddd4bde
#
_entry.id   ad18ae8631a67c46ea312d046ddd4bde
#
_cell.length_a   1.000
_cell.length_b   1.000
_cell.length_c   1.000
_cell.angle_alpha   90.00
_cell.angle_beta   90.00
_cell.angle_gamma   90.00
#
_symmetry.space_group_name_H-M   'P 1'
#
loop_
_entity.id
_entity.type
_entity.pdbx_description
1 polymer ?
#
loop_
_entity_poly.entity_id
_entity_poly.type
_entity_poly.pdbx_seq_one_letter_code
_entity_poly.pdbx_strand_id
1 'polypeptide(L)'
;MIYLVEDDDSIRSFVIYALNSQGMEAQGFARPSDFWKAMDQRVPDLVLLDIMLPEEDGLHILKRLRDTAATARLPVMMLTAKGSEFDRVVGLDA
;
A
#
# COMPACT_ATOMS: atom_id res chain seq x y z
N MET A 1 -0.86 10.05 7.41
CA MET A 1 -1.84 9.25 6.63
C MET A 1 -1.15 8.04 6.00
N ILE A 2 -1.75 6.88 6.16
CA ILE A 2 -1.27 5.63 5.58
C ILE A 2 -2.29 5.17 4.54
N TYR A 3 -1.83 4.78 3.35
CA TYR A 3 -2.69 4.19 2.35
C TYR A 3 -2.44 2.69 2.29
N LEU A 4 -3.52 1.91 2.22
CA LEU A 4 -3.46 0.46 2.12
C LEU A 4 -4.18 0.02 0.85
N VAL A 5 -3.52 -0.76 0.00
CA VAL A 5 -4.16 -1.35 -1.16
C VAL A 5 -4.27 -2.86 -0.93
N GLU A 6 -5.47 -3.32 -0.75
CA GLU A 6 -5.78 -4.71 -0.43
C GLU A 6 -7.17 -5.03 -0.93
N ASP A 7 -7.31 -6.02 -1.81
CA ASP A 7 -8.59 -6.34 -2.41
C ASP A 7 -9.51 -7.18 -1.52
N ASP A 8 -8.96 -7.89 -0.54
CA ASP A 8 -9.78 -8.65 0.40
C ASP A 8 -10.42 -7.70 1.41
N ASP A 9 -11.75 -7.66 1.43
CA ASP A 9 -12.47 -6.73 2.28
C ASP A 9 -12.22 -6.95 3.77
N SER A 10 -12.14 -8.21 4.18
CA SER A 10 -11.93 -8.53 5.60
C SER A 10 -10.54 -8.14 6.07
N ILE A 11 -9.55 -8.46 5.26
CA ILE A 11 -8.17 -8.11 5.60
C ILE A 11 -8.00 -6.59 5.62
N ARG A 12 -8.53 -5.92 4.60
CA ARG A 12 -8.43 -4.47 4.51
C ARG A 12 -9.07 -3.80 5.73
N SER A 13 -10.28 -4.22 6.08
CA SER A 13 -10.98 -3.65 7.23
C SER A 13 -10.22 -3.89 8.53
N PHE A 14 -9.68 -5.09 8.70
CA PHE A 14 -8.94 -5.43 9.89
C PHE A 14 -7.68 -4.56 10.05
N VAL A 15 -6.92 -4.41 8.97
CA VAL A 15 -5.68 -3.63 9.03
C VAL A 15 -5.99 -2.15 9.30
N ILE A 16 -7.01 -1.61 8.63
CA ILE A 16 -7.41 -0.22 8.85
C ILE A 16 -7.84 -0.01 10.31
N TYR A 17 -8.63 -0.95 10.83
CA TYR A 17 -9.05 -0.86 12.22
C TYR A 17 -7.85 -0.88 13.17
N ALA A 18 -6.91 -1.78 12.91
CA ALA A 18 -5.73 -1.91 13.77
C ALA A 18 -4.88 -0.63 13.75
N LEU A 19 -4.70 -0.05 12.57
CA LEU A 19 -3.93 1.19 12.45
C LEU A 19 -4.63 2.35 13.16
N ASN A 20 -5.92 2.48 12.95
CA ASN A 20 -6.68 3.55 13.59
C ASN A 20 -6.68 3.42 15.11
N SER A 21 -6.71 2.19 15.62
CA SER A 21 -6.71 1.98 17.06
C SER A 21 -5.36 2.32 17.69
N GLN A 22 -4.31 2.41 16.88
CA GLN A 22 -3.00 2.87 17.34
C GLN A 22 -2.80 4.37 17.14
N GLY A 23 -3.86 5.07 16.78
CA GLY A 23 -3.77 6.51 16.55
C GLY A 23 -3.23 6.90 15.18
N MET A 24 -3.11 5.94 14.27
CA MET A 24 -2.62 6.21 12.93
C MET A 24 -3.78 6.34 11.96
N GLU A 25 -3.80 7.44 11.22
CA GLU A 25 -4.84 7.67 10.23
C GLU A 25 -4.55 6.83 8.99
N ALA A 26 -5.51 6.04 8.54
CA ALA A 26 -5.31 5.14 7.43
C ALA A 26 -6.54 5.07 6.54
N GLN A 27 -6.31 4.88 5.25
CA GLN A 27 -7.37 4.77 4.26
C GLN A 27 -7.08 3.58 3.36
N GLY A 28 -8.10 2.77 3.11
CA GLY A 28 -7.94 1.54 2.33
C GLY A 28 -8.58 1.64 0.96
N PHE A 29 -7.98 0.94 0.00
CA PHE A 29 -8.46 0.87 -1.37
C PHE A 29 -8.49 -0.59 -1.81
N ALA A 30 -9.59 -0.98 -2.44
CA ALA A 30 -9.73 -2.34 -2.94
C ALA A 30 -9.02 -2.53 -4.28
N ARG A 31 -8.79 -1.45 -5.01
CA ARG A 31 -8.22 -1.53 -6.35
C ARG A 31 -7.16 -0.46 -6.57
N PRO A 32 -6.14 -0.78 -7.37
CA PRO A 32 -5.10 0.20 -7.71
C PRO A 32 -5.63 1.49 -8.31
N SER A 33 -6.67 1.41 -9.14
CA SER A 33 -7.21 2.63 -9.77
C SER A 33 -7.69 3.63 -8.73
N ASP A 34 -8.34 3.16 -7.68
CA ASP A 34 -8.80 4.06 -6.62
C ASP A 34 -7.63 4.61 -5.81
N PHE A 35 -6.61 3.80 -5.60
CA PHE A 35 -5.39 4.22 -4.94
C PHE A 35 -4.71 5.36 -5.71
N TRP A 36 -4.58 5.20 -7.03
CA TRP A 36 -3.94 6.25 -7.83
C TRP A 36 -4.71 7.55 -7.82
N LYS A 37 -6.04 7.48 -7.80
CA LYS A 37 -6.87 8.69 -7.66
C LYS A 37 -6.59 9.41 -6.35
N ALA A 38 -6.47 8.64 -5.27
CA ALA A 38 -6.18 9.22 -3.97
C ALA A 38 -4.79 9.83 -3.93
N MET A 39 -3.81 9.18 -4.58
CA MET A 39 -2.45 9.71 -4.66
C MET A 39 -2.40 11.06 -5.35
N ASP A 40 -3.27 11.29 -6.33
CA ASP A 40 -3.34 12.57 -7.01
C ASP A 40 -3.84 13.68 -6.08
N GLN A 41 -4.60 13.33 -5.07
CA GLN A 41 -5.13 14.30 -4.11
C GLN A 41 -4.15 14.56 -2.98
N ARG A 42 -3.48 13.50 -2.51
CA ARG A 42 -2.60 13.61 -1.36
C ARG A 42 -1.63 12.44 -1.34
N VAL A 43 -0.35 12.72 -1.17
CA VAL A 43 0.67 11.68 -1.00
C VAL A 43 0.73 11.30 0.48
N PRO A 44 0.59 10.01 0.81
CA PRO A 44 0.62 9.59 2.21
C PRO A 44 2.05 9.51 2.74
N ASP A 45 2.17 9.20 4.01
CA ASP A 45 3.47 9.00 4.64
C ASP A 45 3.99 7.58 4.46
N LEU A 46 3.10 6.65 4.19
CA LEU A 46 3.44 5.23 4.05
C LEU A 46 2.37 4.57 3.19
N VAL A 47 2.80 3.63 2.35
CA VAL A 47 1.89 2.82 1.55
C VAL A 47 2.08 1.36 1.92
N LEU A 48 0.99 0.67 2.20
CA LEU A 48 0.97 -0.78 2.40
C LEU A 48 0.33 -1.41 1.17
N LEU A 49 1.05 -2.30 0.52
CA LEU A 49 0.59 -2.91 -0.73
C LEU A 49 0.53 -4.43 -0.60
N ASP A 50 -0.57 -5.02 -1.05
CA ASP A 50 -0.59 -6.44 -1.30
C ASP A 50 0.11 -6.69 -2.64
N ILE A 51 0.79 -7.83 -2.76
CA ILE A 51 1.48 -8.17 -4.00
C ILE A 51 0.45 -8.56 -5.07
N MET A 52 -0.51 -9.39 -4.69
CA MET A 52 -1.49 -9.91 -5.65
C MET A 52 -2.76 -9.08 -5.64
N LEU A 53 -2.81 -8.10 -6.54
CA LEU A 53 -3.95 -7.19 -6.64
C LEU A 53 -4.62 -7.35 -8.02
N PRO A 54 -5.90 -6.98 -8.14
CA PRO A 54 -6.52 -6.89 -9.46
C PRO A 54 -5.93 -5.71 -10.23
N GLU A 55 -6.12 -5.67 -11.53
CA GLU A 55 -5.68 -4.59 -12.42
C GLU A 55 -4.17 -4.52 -12.58
N GLU A 56 -3.43 -4.36 -11.47
CA GLU A 56 -2.00 -4.12 -11.53
C GLU A 56 -1.40 -4.67 -10.22
N ASP A 57 -0.38 -5.51 -10.28
CA ASP A 57 0.13 -6.11 -9.07
C ASP A 57 0.96 -5.13 -8.23
N GLY A 58 1.20 -5.50 -6.96
CA GLY A 58 1.86 -4.61 -6.03
C GLY A 58 3.28 -4.26 -6.41
N LEU A 59 4.01 -5.18 -7.05
CA LEU A 59 5.38 -4.90 -7.47
C LEU A 59 5.41 -3.86 -8.60
N HIS A 60 4.42 -3.90 -9.48
CA HIS A 60 4.31 -2.92 -10.53
C HIS A 60 3.98 -1.54 -9.95
N ILE A 61 3.09 -1.51 -8.97
CA ILE A 61 2.77 -0.25 -8.28
C ILE A 61 4.03 0.32 -7.62
N LEU A 62 4.80 -0.53 -6.94
CA LEU A 62 6.04 -0.10 -6.31
C LEU A 62 6.98 0.52 -7.34
N LYS A 63 7.16 -0.14 -8.48
CA LYS A 63 8.03 0.37 -9.53
C LYS A 63 7.57 1.74 -10.01
N ARG A 64 6.27 1.92 -10.24
CA ARG A 64 5.73 3.21 -10.65
C ARG A 64 6.01 4.29 -9.61
N LEU A 65 5.86 3.95 -8.34
CA LEU A 65 6.15 4.92 -7.28
C LEU A 65 7.63 5.32 -7.30
N ARG A 66 8.52 4.36 -7.47
CA ARG A 66 9.95 4.64 -7.48
C ARG A 66 10.40 5.42 -8.71
N ASP A 67 9.69 5.25 -9.82
CA ASP A 67 10.02 5.93 -11.08
C ASP A 67 9.48 7.37 -11.13
N THR A 68 8.64 7.74 -10.19
CA THR A 68 8.04 9.08 -10.13
C THR A 68 8.75 9.91 -9.09
N ALA A 69 9.23 11.10 -9.47
CA ALA A 69 10.04 11.93 -8.58
C ALA A 69 9.35 12.24 -7.25
N ALA A 70 8.06 12.53 -7.30
CA ALA A 70 7.31 12.91 -6.10
C ALA A 70 7.19 11.78 -5.09
N THR A 71 7.34 10.53 -5.51
CA THR A 71 7.13 9.37 -4.65
C THR A 71 8.34 8.44 -4.61
N ALA A 72 9.47 8.86 -5.18
CA ALA A 72 10.65 8.00 -5.29
C ALA A 72 11.17 7.52 -3.93
N ARG A 73 10.92 8.27 -2.88
CA ARG A 73 11.39 7.92 -1.53
C ARG A 73 10.27 7.59 -0.56
N LEU A 74 9.05 7.50 -1.07
CA LEU A 74 7.91 7.19 -0.22
C LEU A 74 8.07 5.79 0.37
N PRO A 75 7.99 5.63 1.69
CA PRO A 75 8.08 4.30 2.29
C PRO A 75 6.94 3.40 1.82
N VAL A 76 7.29 2.20 1.40
CA VAL A 76 6.32 1.21 0.93
C VAL A 76 6.62 -0.11 1.61
N MET A 77 5.60 -0.73 2.17
CA MET A 77 5.71 -2.03 2.81
C MET A 77 4.83 -2.99 2.04
N MET A 78 5.42 -4.12 1.60
CA MET A 78 4.67 -5.13 0.87
C MET A 78 4.04 -6.10 1.84
N LEU A 79 2.79 -6.43 1.58
CA LEU A 79 2.06 -7.42 2.35
C LEU A 79 1.87 -8.65 1.48
N THR A 80 1.91 -9.82 2.10
CA THR A 80 1.63 -11.04 1.38
C THR A 80 0.81 -11.97 2.25
N ALA A 81 -0.22 -12.56 1.67
CA ALA A 81 -1.08 -13.49 2.37
C ALA A 81 -0.41 -14.85 2.55
N LYS A 82 0.72 -15.08 1.91
CA LYS A 82 1.35 -16.39 1.90
C LYS A 82 2.35 -16.61 3.02
N GLY A 83 2.57 -15.64 3.86
CA GLY A 83 3.49 -15.79 4.97
C GLY A 83 4.90 -16.08 4.53
N SER A 84 5.30 -15.61 3.38
CA SER A 84 6.65 -15.81 2.90
C SER A 84 7.56 -14.70 3.42
N GLU A 85 8.83 -14.84 3.13
CA GLU A 85 9.80 -13.85 3.56
C GLU A 85 9.65 -12.52 2.82
N PHE A 86 8.72 -12.45 1.89
CA PHE A 86 8.46 -11.20 1.18
C PHE A 86 7.62 -10.22 1.97
N ASP A 87 7.09 -10.62 3.11
CA ASP A 87 6.31 -9.70 3.92
C ASP A 87 7.17 -8.67 4.62
N ARG A 88 8.47 -8.75 4.48
CA ARG A 88 9.36 -7.75 5.00
C ARG A 88 9.25 -6.47 4.17
N VAL A 89 9.80 -5.41 4.69
CA VAL A 89 9.78 -4.11 4.03
C VAL A 89 10.69 -4.15 2.81
N VAL A 90 10.12 -4.20 1.64
CA VAL A 90 10.87 -4.28 0.39
C VAL A 90 11.14 -2.90 -0.17
N GLY A 91 10.15 -2.03 -0.09
CA GLY A 91 10.21 -0.73 -0.74
C GLY A 91 11.24 0.23 -0.16
N LEU A 92 11.65 0.01 1.09
CA LEU A 92 12.58 0.95 1.73
C LEU A 92 13.97 0.88 1.13
N ASP A 93 14.31 -0.25 0.51
CA ASP A 93 15.62 -0.44 -0.08
C ASP A 93 15.63 -0.31 -1.60
N ALA A 94 14.48 -0.06 -2.17
CA ALA A 94 14.34 -0.02 -3.62
C ALA A 94 14.85 1.29 -4.22
#